data_1ae656d939fe76dc3fd9e97732d57724
#
_entry.id   1ae656d939fe76dc3fd9e97732d57724
#
_cell.length_a   1.000
_cell.length_b   1.000
_cell.length_c   1.000
_cell.angle_alpha   90.00
_cell.angle_beta   90.00
_cell.angle_gamma   90.00
#
_symmetry.space_group_name_H-M   'P 1'
#
loop_
_entity.id
_entity.type
_entity.pdbx_description
1 polymer ?
#
loop_
_entity_poly.entity_id
_entity_poly.type
_entity_poly.pdbx_seq_one_letter_code
_entity_poly.pdbx_strand_id
1 'polypeptide(L)'
;MAYSYKGSLSFGLVYIPIQLQKCAQRKEIGFNLLDKKTMSRIKYKKTCVDCGGKEVPQEDIVKGYNYEDDKYVIFEESDFEKIKTQKDKNITIERFVNLEDIDPIYYDTPYFVVPTGAENAYALLVQAMREENKVGIAKCVLGTKETLIAVRENNGQLYLNTLYFYDELLPNPAKNIKYNQNGKELEIARLIIKNMSGPFEPEQYKDEYRERLLKAIEDKIAGKEIEAPAERVNKVADLMDALQMTLQSTAKTTPAKSAQKTPAAEADTNKPAPKKSGAKRAAARA
;
A
#
# COMPACT_ATOMS: atom_id res chain seq x y z
N MET A 1 -12.99 -9.14 -10.73
CA MET A 1 -12.38 -7.87 -10.30
C MET A 1 -12.16 -7.01 -11.53
N ALA A 2 -12.48 -5.71 -11.46
CA ALA A 2 -12.31 -4.81 -12.60
C ALA A 2 -10.85 -4.36 -12.72
N TYR A 3 -10.30 -4.40 -13.92
CA TYR A 3 -8.98 -3.86 -14.22
C TYR A 3 -9.07 -2.34 -14.32
N SER A 4 -8.08 -1.64 -13.76
CA SER A 4 -8.03 -0.18 -13.78
C SER A 4 -7.44 0.37 -15.07
N TYR A 5 -6.63 -0.43 -15.78
CA TYR A 5 -5.92 -0.01 -16.99
C TYR A 5 -5.53 -1.24 -17.82
N LYS A 6 -5.57 -1.10 -19.14
CA LYS A 6 -5.04 -2.06 -20.13
C LYS A 6 -4.09 -1.34 -21.06
N GLY A 7 -2.88 -1.87 -21.22
CA GLY A 7 -1.86 -1.26 -22.04
C GLY A 7 -0.62 -2.14 -22.15
N SER A 8 0.53 -1.51 -22.29
CA SER A 8 1.80 -2.23 -22.28
C SER A 8 2.80 -1.57 -21.34
N LEU A 9 3.68 -2.39 -20.80
CA LEU A 9 4.91 -1.97 -20.14
C LEU A 9 6.07 -2.18 -21.11
N SER A 10 6.90 -1.17 -21.33
CA SER A 10 8.06 -1.27 -22.20
C SER A 10 9.34 -0.82 -21.53
N PHE A 11 10.43 -1.48 -21.87
CA PHE A 11 11.79 -1.09 -21.55
C PHE A 11 12.68 -1.31 -22.77
N GLY A 12 13.32 -0.26 -23.24
CA GLY A 12 14.00 -0.28 -24.52
C GLY A 12 13.03 -0.65 -25.66
N LEU A 13 13.34 -1.73 -26.40
CA LEU A 13 12.52 -2.23 -27.50
C LEU A 13 11.59 -3.39 -27.12
N VAL A 14 11.57 -3.79 -25.85
CA VAL A 14 10.74 -4.89 -25.36
C VAL A 14 9.38 -4.37 -24.93
N TYR A 15 8.30 -4.98 -25.43
CA TYR A 15 6.92 -4.67 -25.08
C TYR A 15 6.26 -5.85 -24.39
N ILE A 16 5.63 -5.58 -23.24
CA ILE A 16 4.92 -6.57 -22.44
C ILE A 16 3.47 -6.10 -22.29
N PRO A 17 2.50 -6.75 -22.94
CA PRO A 17 1.09 -6.45 -22.74
C PRO A 17 0.70 -6.72 -21.28
N ILE A 18 0.08 -5.73 -20.62
CA ILE A 18 -0.27 -5.81 -19.19
C ILE A 18 -1.66 -5.28 -18.91
N GLN A 19 -2.17 -5.68 -17.75
CA GLN A 19 -3.32 -5.07 -17.08
C GLN A 19 -2.94 -4.67 -15.67
N LEU A 20 -3.42 -3.51 -15.22
CA LEU A 20 -3.23 -3.05 -13.85
C LEU A 20 -4.48 -3.35 -13.02
N GLN A 21 -4.26 -3.90 -11.84
CA GLN A 21 -5.28 -4.18 -10.85
C GLN A 21 -4.87 -3.58 -9.50
N LYS A 22 -5.79 -2.88 -8.81
CA LYS A 22 -5.47 -2.33 -7.48
C LYS A 22 -5.08 -3.43 -6.50
N CYS A 23 -3.97 -3.23 -5.78
CA CYS A 23 -3.49 -4.14 -4.75
C CYS A 23 -4.28 -4.03 -3.44
N ALA A 24 -4.89 -2.87 -3.19
CA ALA A 24 -5.58 -2.59 -1.94
C ALA A 24 -6.95 -1.98 -2.19
N GLN A 25 -7.87 -2.30 -1.32
CA GLN A 25 -9.20 -1.72 -1.28
C GLN A 25 -9.53 -1.34 0.17
N ARG A 26 -9.92 -0.10 0.37
CA ARG A 26 -10.42 0.34 1.68
C ARG A 26 -11.73 -0.36 1.98
N LYS A 27 -11.79 -1.00 3.13
CA LYS A 27 -13.00 -1.69 3.63
C LYS A 27 -13.81 -0.73 4.51
N GLU A 28 -14.31 0.35 3.94
CA GLU A 28 -15.12 1.32 4.67
C GLU A 28 -16.55 0.79 4.88
N ILE A 29 -17.15 1.10 6.04
CA ILE A 29 -18.55 0.82 6.31
C ILE A 29 -19.37 1.96 5.69
N GLY A 30 -20.10 1.65 4.62
CA GLY A 30 -20.94 2.63 3.91
C GLY A 30 -22.25 2.88 4.64
N PHE A 31 -22.57 4.14 4.91
CA PHE A 31 -23.87 4.57 5.41
C PHE A 31 -24.68 5.20 4.29
N ASN A 32 -25.95 4.83 4.20
CA ASN A 32 -26.89 5.53 3.30
C ASN A 32 -27.44 6.76 4.01
N LEU A 33 -27.54 7.86 3.27
CA LEU A 33 -28.23 9.05 3.77
C LEU A 33 -29.73 8.86 3.66
N LEU A 34 -30.43 9.06 4.74
CA LEU A 34 -31.88 8.90 4.83
C LEU A 34 -32.53 10.23 5.28
N ASP A 35 -33.72 10.52 4.79
CA ASP A 35 -34.57 11.56 5.33
C ASP A 35 -35.06 11.15 6.72
N LYS A 36 -34.82 12.00 7.71
CA LYS A 36 -35.15 11.73 9.11
C LYS A 36 -36.65 11.45 9.35
N LYS A 37 -37.54 12.03 8.55
CA LYS A 37 -39.00 11.90 8.75
C LYS A 37 -39.54 10.63 8.07
N THR A 38 -39.12 10.37 6.85
CA THR A 38 -39.66 9.29 6.03
C THR A 38 -38.80 8.03 6.00
N MET A 39 -37.57 8.11 6.56
CA MET A 39 -36.54 7.05 6.49
C MET A 39 -36.23 6.60 5.06
N SER A 40 -36.59 7.39 4.05
CA SER A 40 -36.32 7.13 2.66
C SER A 40 -34.93 7.55 2.25
N ARG A 41 -34.31 6.83 1.29
CA ARG A 41 -32.97 7.18 0.77
C ARG A 41 -32.99 8.51 0.04
N ILE A 42 -32.02 9.38 0.37
CA ILE A 42 -31.80 10.64 -0.32
C ILE A 42 -31.00 10.37 -1.60
N LYS A 43 -31.42 11.03 -2.70
CA LYS A 43 -30.70 11.06 -3.98
C LYS A 43 -30.20 12.48 -4.24
N TYR A 44 -28.98 12.57 -4.79
CA TYR A 44 -28.45 13.84 -5.27
C TYR A 44 -28.90 14.10 -6.71
N LYS A 45 -29.33 15.32 -6.97
CA LYS A 45 -29.66 15.81 -8.31
C LYS A 45 -28.69 16.93 -8.65
N LYS A 46 -28.19 16.92 -9.88
CA LYS A 46 -27.37 18.01 -10.41
C LYS A 46 -28.29 19.08 -10.94
N THR A 47 -28.15 20.29 -10.42
CA THR A 47 -29.00 21.41 -10.79
C THR A 47 -28.17 22.60 -11.28
N CYS A 48 -28.73 23.39 -12.21
CA CYS A 48 -28.12 24.62 -12.67
C CYS A 48 -28.42 25.75 -11.68
N VAL A 49 -27.39 26.46 -11.24
CA VAL A 49 -27.51 27.56 -10.27
C VAL A 49 -28.30 28.71 -10.84
N ASP A 50 -27.98 29.13 -12.07
CA ASP A 50 -28.57 30.33 -12.70
C ASP A 50 -29.95 30.07 -13.36
N CYS A 51 -30.34 28.78 -13.42
CA CYS A 51 -31.64 28.37 -14.00
C CYS A 51 -32.68 28.08 -12.90
N GLY A 52 -32.58 28.70 -11.73
CA GLY A 52 -33.54 28.49 -10.64
C GLY A 52 -33.57 27.06 -10.08
N GLY A 53 -32.45 26.36 -10.12
CA GLY A 53 -32.34 25.00 -9.59
C GLY A 53 -32.87 23.90 -10.51
N LYS A 54 -33.05 24.17 -11.80
CA LYS A 54 -33.50 23.18 -12.80
C LYS A 54 -32.52 22.01 -12.84
N GLU A 55 -33.02 20.78 -12.82
CA GLU A 55 -32.23 19.56 -12.95
C GLU A 55 -31.58 19.47 -14.35
N VAL A 56 -30.29 19.16 -14.39
CA VAL A 56 -29.51 19.01 -15.62
C VAL A 56 -29.18 17.54 -15.82
N PRO A 57 -29.61 16.91 -16.92
CA PRO A 57 -29.22 15.55 -17.27
C PRO A 57 -27.71 15.40 -17.42
N GLN A 58 -27.19 14.20 -17.19
CA GLN A 58 -25.74 13.95 -17.26
C GLN A 58 -25.17 14.21 -18.67
N GLU A 59 -25.97 14.00 -19.71
CA GLU A 59 -25.63 14.21 -21.12
C GLU A 59 -25.49 15.69 -21.50
N ASP A 60 -26.13 16.59 -20.73
CA ASP A 60 -26.08 18.03 -20.95
C ASP A 60 -24.94 18.71 -20.09
N ILE A 61 -24.17 17.92 -19.36
CA ILE A 61 -23.11 18.44 -18.52
C ILE A 61 -21.77 18.37 -19.25
N VAL A 62 -21.19 19.55 -19.49
CA VAL A 62 -19.87 19.70 -20.12
C VAL A 62 -18.82 20.13 -19.07
N LYS A 63 -17.54 19.93 -19.38
CA LYS A 63 -16.43 20.40 -18.54
C LYS A 63 -15.98 21.78 -19.01
N GLY A 64 -16.06 22.76 -18.12
CA GLY A 64 -15.58 24.12 -18.38
C GLY A 64 -14.31 24.43 -17.58
N TYR A 65 -13.26 24.95 -18.24
CA TYR A 65 -12.09 25.52 -17.60
C TYR A 65 -12.26 27.04 -17.47
N ASN A 66 -12.25 27.55 -16.26
CA ASN A 66 -12.33 29.00 -16.01
C ASN A 66 -10.96 29.63 -16.30
N TYR A 67 -10.91 30.58 -17.22
CA TYR A 67 -9.67 31.29 -17.60
C TYR A 67 -9.69 32.79 -17.27
N GLU A 68 -10.88 33.37 -17.11
CA GLU A 68 -11.13 34.73 -16.62
C GLU A 68 -12.42 34.73 -15.80
N ASP A 69 -12.69 35.77 -15.02
CA ASP A 69 -13.89 35.89 -14.22
C ASP A 69 -15.14 35.62 -15.09
N ASP A 70 -15.88 34.57 -14.69
CA ASP A 70 -17.11 34.09 -15.35
C ASP A 70 -16.98 33.64 -16.82
N LYS A 71 -15.75 33.45 -17.33
CA LYS A 71 -15.53 32.92 -18.69
C LYS A 71 -14.98 31.51 -18.66
N TYR A 72 -15.63 30.63 -19.39
CA TYR A 72 -15.28 29.22 -19.46
C TYR A 72 -14.93 28.78 -20.88
N VAL A 73 -13.84 28.04 -21.02
CA VAL A 73 -13.58 27.24 -22.22
C VAL A 73 -14.16 25.85 -21.98
N ILE A 74 -15.00 25.39 -22.91
CA ILE A 74 -15.68 24.09 -22.83
C ILE A 74 -14.77 23.02 -23.43
N PHE A 75 -14.65 21.88 -22.73
CA PHE A 75 -13.96 20.69 -23.16
C PHE A 75 -14.91 19.51 -23.24
N GLU A 76 -14.94 18.86 -24.38
CA GLU A 76 -15.63 17.57 -24.56
C GLU A 76 -14.69 16.39 -24.32
N GLU A 77 -15.23 15.19 -24.11
CA GLU A 77 -14.42 13.96 -23.97
C GLU A 77 -13.49 13.75 -25.18
N SER A 78 -13.97 14.10 -26.38
CA SER A 78 -13.20 14.03 -27.64
C SER A 78 -11.95 14.90 -27.63
N ASP A 79 -11.95 16.03 -26.94
CA ASP A 79 -10.81 16.94 -26.88
C ASP A 79 -9.70 16.38 -26.02
N PHE A 80 -10.05 15.73 -24.90
CA PHE A 80 -9.07 15.02 -24.07
C PHE A 80 -8.43 13.84 -24.82
N GLU A 81 -9.20 13.12 -25.66
CA GLU A 81 -8.63 12.04 -26.48
C GLU A 81 -7.69 12.55 -27.59
N LYS A 82 -7.96 13.73 -28.18
CA LYS A 82 -7.08 14.34 -29.19
C LYS A 82 -5.74 14.79 -28.61
N ILE A 83 -5.69 15.17 -27.34
CA ILE A 83 -4.49 15.59 -26.65
C ILE A 83 -3.57 14.38 -26.34
N LYS A 84 -4.15 13.18 -26.12
CA LYS A 84 -3.40 11.98 -25.83
C LYS A 84 -2.68 11.46 -27.06
N THR A 85 -1.38 11.17 -26.91
CA THR A 85 -0.57 10.51 -27.93
C THR A 85 -0.60 8.99 -27.76
N GLN A 86 -0.16 8.22 -28.76
CA GLN A 86 0.02 6.77 -28.65
C GLN A 86 1.08 6.42 -27.58
N LYS A 87 2.07 7.28 -27.39
CA LYS A 87 3.12 7.12 -26.37
C LYS A 87 2.53 7.19 -24.96
N ASP A 88 1.54 8.03 -24.74
CA ASP A 88 0.91 8.23 -23.44
C ASP A 88 0.06 7.01 -23.00
N LYS A 89 -0.29 6.13 -23.94
CA LYS A 89 -1.03 4.87 -23.67
C LYS A 89 -0.12 3.73 -23.21
N ASN A 90 1.20 3.90 -23.25
CA ASN A 90 2.18 2.89 -22.88
C ASN A 90 2.95 3.35 -21.64
N ILE A 91 3.22 2.42 -20.75
CA ILE A 91 4.10 2.64 -19.60
C ILE A 91 5.51 2.35 -20.06
N THR A 92 6.28 3.39 -20.38
CA THR A 92 7.66 3.24 -20.84
C THR A 92 8.62 3.53 -19.70
N ILE A 93 9.41 2.53 -19.30
CA ILE A 93 10.46 2.73 -18.30
C ILE A 93 11.55 3.60 -18.92
N GLU A 94 11.75 4.77 -18.34
CA GLU A 94 12.74 5.77 -18.80
C GLU A 94 14.08 5.59 -18.09
N ARG A 95 14.06 5.10 -16.84
CA ARG A 95 15.24 4.98 -15.98
C ARG A 95 15.05 3.91 -14.92
N PHE A 96 16.16 3.30 -14.48
CA PHE A 96 16.21 2.46 -13.29
C PHE A 96 16.97 3.17 -12.18
N VAL A 97 16.43 3.11 -10.95
CA VAL A 97 16.98 3.74 -9.74
C VAL A 97 17.01 2.72 -8.59
N ASN A 98 17.70 3.03 -7.48
CA ASN A 98 17.58 2.20 -6.28
C ASN A 98 16.25 2.49 -5.58
N LEU A 99 15.72 1.49 -4.87
CA LEU A 99 14.48 1.67 -4.10
C LEU A 99 14.64 2.76 -3.03
N GLU A 100 15.82 2.85 -2.43
CA GLU A 100 16.17 3.82 -1.37
C GLU A 100 16.22 5.27 -1.88
N ASP A 101 16.41 5.48 -3.18
CA ASP A 101 16.45 6.81 -3.79
C ASP A 101 15.05 7.45 -3.87
N ILE A 102 13.97 6.66 -3.69
CA ILE A 102 12.58 7.13 -3.73
C ILE A 102 12.08 7.30 -2.30
N ASP A 103 11.99 8.55 -1.83
CA ASP A 103 11.40 8.83 -0.53
C ASP A 103 9.95 8.33 -0.48
N PRO A 104 9.53 7.62 0.59
CA PRO A 104 8.16 7.13 0.76
C PRO A 104 7.06 8.19 0.60
N ILE A 105 7.37 9.48 0.78
CA ILE A 105 6.41 10.59 0.59
C ILE A 105 5.88 10.67 -0.85
N TYR A 106 6.63 10.15 -1.83
CA TYR A 106 6.20 10.17 -3.23
C TYR A 106 5.17 9.09 -3.56
N TYR A 107 5.06 8.01 -2.77
CA TYR A 107 4.18 6.89 -3.10
C TYR A 107 2.71 7.21 -2.86
N ASP A 108 1.85 6.91 -3.88
CA ASP A 108 0.40 7.04 -3.80
C ASP A 108 -0.27 5.64 -3.87
N THR A 109 -0.74 5.23 -5.02
CA THR A 109 -1.57 4.03 -5.16
C THR A 109 -0.80 2.84 -5.73
N PRO A 110 -0.83 1.67 -5.08
CA PRO A 110 -0.19 0.46 -5.58
C PRO A 110 -1.12 -0.36 -6.50
N TYR A 111 -0.53 -0.97 -7.54
CA TYR A 111 -1.19 -1.87 -8.49
C TYR A 111 -0.40 -3.14 -8.70
N PHE A 112 -1.09 -4.25 -8.91
CA PHE A 112 -0.53 -5.45 -9.52
C PHE A 112 -0.33 -5.21 -11.00
N VAL A 113 0.81 -5.66 -11.53
CA VAL A 113 1.09 -5.68 -12.98
C VAL A 113 0.87 -7.11 -13.47
N VAL A 114 -0.26 -7.32 -14.13
CA VAL A 114 -0.65 -8.65 -14.61
C VAL A 114 -0.32 -8.77 -16.11
N PRO A 115 0.56 -9.66 -16.54
CA PRO A 115 0.83 -9.87 -17.96
C PRO A 115 -0.40 -10.46 -18.66
N THR A 116 -0.67 -10.02 -19.87
CA THR A 116 -1.74 -10.54 -20.74
C THR A 116 -1.21 -11.18 -22.02
N GLY A 117 0.07 -11.46 -22.04
CA GLY A 117 0.88 -12.04 -23.10
C GLY A 117 2.35 -11.74 -22.86
N ALA A 118 3.22 -12.30 -23.66
CA ALA A 118 4.68 -12.17 -23.57
C ALA A 118 5.25 -12.52 -22.16
N GLU A 119 4.76 -13.63 -21.56
CA GLU A 119 5.16 -14.05 -20.22
C GLU A 119 6.67 -14.22 -20.07
N ASN A 120 7.37 -14.65 -21.13
CA ASN A 120 8.84 -14.78 -21.11
C ASN A 120 9.54 -13.43 -20.95
N ALA A 121 9.04 -12.38 -21.60
CA ALA A 121 9.59 -11.04 -21.47
C ALA A 121 9.27 -10.44 -20.09
N TYR A 122 8.09 -10.73 -19.55
CA TYR A 122 7.72 -10.37 -18.19
C TYR A 122 8.65 -11.05 -17.17
N ALA A 123 8.85 -12.36 -17.27
CA ALA A 123 9.71 -13.11 -16.37
C ALA A 123 11.18 -12.63 -16.44
N LEU A 124 11.67 -12.32 -17.65
CA LEU A 124 13.01 -11.75 -17.84
C LEU A 124 13.15 -10.41 -17.11
N LEU A 125 12.18 -9.51 -17.26
CA LEU A 125 12.20 -8.21 -16.57
C LEU A 125 12.16 -8.39 -15.05
N VAL A 126 11.29 -9.28 -14.53
CA VAL A 126 11.24 -9.61 -13.10
C VAL A 126 12.59 -10.07 -12.58
N GLN A 127 13.22 -11.02 -13.27
CA GLN A 127 14.51 -11.56 -12.88
C GLN A 127 15.62 -10.50 -12.91
N ALA A 128 15.72 -9.73 -13.99
CA ALA A 128 16.70 -8.67 -14.13
C ALA A 128 16.56 -7.59 -13.04
N MET A 129 15.33 -7.15 -12.75
CA MET A 129 15.08 -6.16 -11.71
C MET A 129 15.41 -6.68 -10.31
N ARG A 130 15.19 -7.98 -10.06
CA ARG A 130 15.57 -8.64 -8.81
C ARG A 130 17.08 -8.73 -8.64
N GLU A 131 17.80 -9.20 -9.67
CA GLU A 131 19.25 -9.37 -9.63
C GLU A 131 19.98 -8.03 -9.47
N GLU A 132 19.51 -6.99 -10.15
CA GLU A 132 20.08 -5.64 -10.08
C GLU A 132 19.55 -4.83 -8.89
N ASN A 133 18.51 -5.31 -8.18
CA ASN A 133 17.83 -4.62 -7.08
C ASN A 133 17.40 -3.20 -7.47
N LYS A 134 16.77 -3.04 -8.64
CA LYS A 134 16.39 -1.75 -9.20
C LYS A 134 14.87 -1.60 -9.35
N VAL A 135 14.44 -0.35 -9.34
CA VAL A 135 13.07 0.10 -9.58
C VAL A 135 13.03 0.89 -10.88
N GLY A 136 12.11 0.56 -11.77
CA GLY A 136 11.92 1.29 -13.03
C GLY A 136 11.05 2.52 -12.83
N ILE A 137 11.52 3.69 -13.28
CA ILE A 137 10.74 4.93 -13.30
C ILE A 137 10.15 5.11 -14.68
N ALA A 138 8.86 5.36 -14.73
CA ALA A 138 8.08 5.50 -15.96
C ALA A 138 7.07 6.64 -15.85
N LYS A 139 6.50 7.04 -16.99
CA LYS A 139 5.35 7.93 -17.08
C LYS A 139 4.30 7.36 -18.00
N CYS A 140 3.04 7.60 -17.71
CA CYS A 140 1.95 7.36 -18.64
C CYS A 140 0.72 8.21 -18.28
N VAL A 141 -0.25 8.29 -19.19
CA VAL A 141 -1.52 8.95 -18.92
C VAL A 141 -2.52 7.91 -18.40
N LEU A 142 -2.78 7.96 -17.11
CA LEU A 142 -3.84 7.18 -16.47
C LEU A 142 -5.13 8.00 -16.42
N GLY A 143 -6.13 7.61 -17.21
CA GLY A 143 -7.34 8.42 -17.38
C GLY A 143 -7.07 9.71 -18.17
N THR A 144 -7.13 10.86 -17.51
CA THR A 144 -6.90 12.19 -18.11
C THR A 144 -5.67 12.90 -17.53
N LYS A 145 -4.89 12.22 -16.67
CA LYS A 145 -3.75 12.83 -15.98
C LYS A 145 -2.48 12.03 -16.29
N GLU A 146 -1.41 12.76 -16.67
CA GLU A 146 -0.08 12.17 -16.69
C GLU A 146 0.32 11.79 -15.25
N THR A 147 0.90 10.61 -15.09
CA THR A 147 1.21 10.04 -13.79
C THR A 147 2.64 9.51 -13.81
N LEU A 148 3.42 9.89 -12.82
CA LEU A 148 4.73 9.32 -12.56
C LEU A 148 4.55 7.95 -11.90
N ILE A 149 5.40 7.00 -12.27
CA ILE A 149 5.23 5.58 -11.93
C ILE A 149 6.55 4.99 -11.48
N ALA A 150 6.51 4.21 -10.41
CA ALA A 150 7.58 3.31 -10.00
C ALA A 150 7.13 1.86 -10.24
N VAL A 151 7.87 1.12 -11.08
CA VAL A 151 7.70 -0.31 -11.30
C VAL A 151 8.74 -1.02 -10.46
N ARG A 152 8.32 -1.90 -9.55
CA ARG A 152 9.22 -2.66 -8.67
C ARG A 152 8.92 -4.14 -8.70
N GLU A 153 9.94 -4.93 -8.47
CA GLU A 153 9.81 -6.36 -8.24
C GLU A 153 9.60 -6.64 -6.74
N ASN A 154 8.74 -7.60 -6.41
CA ASN A 154 8.64 -8.18 -5.08
C ASN A 154 8.08 -9.59 -5.18
N ASN A 155 8.76 -10.56 -4.55
CA ASN A 155 8.35 -11.98 -4.51
C ASN A 155 8.02 -12.60 -5.89
N GLY A 156 8.79 -12.25 -6.94
CA GLY A 156 8.59 -12.80 -8.28
C GLY A 156 7.51 -12.15 -9.12
N GLN A 157 6.99 -11.01 -8.68
CA GLN A 157 5.95 -10.28 -9.38
C GLN A 157 6.30 -8.80 -9.51
N LEU A 158 5.78 -8.17 -10.57
CA LEU A 158 5.89 -6.72 -10.71
C LEU A 158 4.71 -6.03 -10.03
N TYR A 159 5.05 -4.99 -9.33
CA TYR A 159 4.14 -4.03 -8.74
C TYR A 159 4.40 -2.66 -9.37
N LEU A 160 3.34 -1.92 -9.55
CA LEU A 160 3.39 -0.55 -10.02
C LEU A 160 2.82 0.34 -8.91
N ASN A 161 3.56 1.36 -8.54
CA ASN A 161 3.07 2.41 -7.67
C ASN A 161 2.98 3.70 -8.46
N THR A 162 1.86 4.40 -8.36
CA THR A 162 1.80 5.79 -8.79
C THR A 162 2.59 6.65 -7.81
N LEU A 163 3.26 7.68 -8.34
CA LEU A 163 4.03 8.63 -7.56
C LEU A 163 3.49 10.03 -7.78
N TYR A 164 3.61 10.89 -6.77
CA TYR A 164 3.42 12.31 -6.90
C TYR A 164 4.57 12.93 -7.70
N PHE A 165 4.29 13.95 -8.50
CA PHE A 165 5.32 14.82 -9.04
C PHE A 165 5.90 15.71 -7.94
N TYR A 166 7.11 16.21 -8.16
CA TYR A 166 7.80 17.06 -7.18
C TYR A 166 6.99 18.32 -6.80
N ASP A 167 6.31 18.92 -7.75
CA ASP A 167 5.47 20.11 -7.57
C ASP A 167 4.11 19.83 -6.92
N GLU A 168 3.71 18.57 -6.81
CA GLU A 168 2.50 18.16 -6.10
C GLU A 168 2.73 18.01 -4.59
N LEU A 169 3.99 17.90 -4.17
CA LEU A 169 4.32 17.79 -2.76
C LEU A 169 4.22 19.15 -2.06
N LEU A 170 3.45 19.20 -0.99
CA LEU A 170 3.34 20.38 -0.17
C LEU A 170 4.59 20.56 0.71
N PRO A 171 5.03 21.83 0.92
CA PRO A 171 6.16 22.10 1.79
C PRO A 171 5.84 21.66 3.23
N ASN A 172 6.82 21.07 3.90
CA ASN A 172 6.67 20.67 5.30
C ASN A 172 6.47 21.90 6.19
N PRO A 173 5.32 22.05 6.90
CA PRO A 173 5.06 23.20 7.76
C PRO A 173 5.86 23.17 9.06
N ALA A 174 6.50 22.05 9.40
CA ALA A 174 7.31 21.96 10.62
C ALA A 174 8.52 22.87 10.52
N LYS A 175 8.67 23.77 11.50
CA LYS A 175 9.84 24.63 11.61
C LYS A 175 11.05 23.78 12.05
N ASN A 176 12.26 24.25 11.70
CA ASN A 176 13.50 23.63 12.18
C ASN A 176 13.52 23.60 13.70
N ILE A 177 13.40 22.41 14.28
CA ILE A 177 13.47 22.18 15.71
C ILE A 177 14.94 21.95 16.07
N LYS A 178 15.43 22.72 17.05
CA LYS A 178 16.80 22.49 17.57
C LYS A 178 16.78 21.25 18.45
N TYR A 179 17.65 20.30 18.16
CA TYR A 179 17.80 19.09 18.97
C TYR A 179 18.82 19.30 20.07
N ASN A 180 18.50 18.82 21.26
CA ASN A 180 19.50 18.63 22.31
C ASN A 180 20.17 17.26 22.10
N GLN A 181 21.39 17.25 21.56
CA GLN A 181 22.06 16.02 21.10
C GLN A 181 22.58 15.11 22.21
N ASN A 182 22.71 15.60 23.46
CA ASN A 182 23.42 14.90 24.53
C ASN A 182 22.67 14.87 25.88
N GLY A 183 21.33 14.84 25.85
CA GLY A 183 20.53 14.81 27.08
C GLY A 183 20.22 13.38 27.57
N LYS A 184 20.08 13.19 28.89
CA LYS A 184 19.59 11.94 29.51
C LYS A 184 18.25 11.48 28.92
N GLU A 185 17.43 12.43 28.51
CA GLU A 185 16.14 12.22 27.83
C GLU A 185 16.32 11.47 26.51
N LEU A 186 17.35 11.83 25.72
CA LEU A 186 17.66 11.15 24.47
C LEU A 186 18.12 9.70 24.69
N GLU A 187 18.89 9.44 25.75
CA GLU A 187 19.32 8.07 26.10
C GLU A 187 18.11 7.21 26.47
N ILE A 188 17.22 7.73 27.30
CA ILE A 188 15.99 7.02 27.67
C ILE A 188 15.11 6.78 26.44
N ALA A 189 14.93 7.79 25.58
CA ALA A 189 14.14 7.67 24.36
C ALA A 189 14.72 6.59 23.42
N ARG A 190 16.04 6.55 23.24
CA ARG A 190 16.73 5.49 22.47
C ARG A 190 16.49 4.10 23.05
N LEU A 191 16.52 3.97 24.37
CA LEU A 191 16.28 2.70 25.05
C LEU A 191 14.84 2.23 24.85
N ILE A 192 13.86 3.14 24.93
CA ILE A 192 12.46 2.85 24.65
C ILE A 192 12.29 2.38 23.21
N ILE A 193 12.85 3.11 22.23
CA ILE A 193 12.78 2.73 20.82
C ILE A 193 13.38 1.34 20.61
N LYS A 194 14.55 1.06 21.20
CA LYS A 194 15.21 -0.24 21.10
C LYS A 194 14.36 -1.37 21.69
N ASN A 195 13.70 -1.14 22.82
CA ASN A 195 12.84 -2.13 23.47
C ASN A 195 11.54 -2.37 22.68
N MET A 196 11.06 -1.37 21.96
CA MET A 196 9.86 -1.45 21.12
C MET A 196 10.14 -1.83 19.67
N SER A 197 11.42 -1.94 19.28
CA SER A 197 11.80 -2.31 17.91
C SER A 197 11.59 -3.79 17.66
N GLY A 198 10.98 -4.11 16.53
CA GLY A 198 10.71 -5.47 16.07
C GLY A 198 10.42 -5.50 14.57
N PRO A 199 10.23 -6.68 13.98
CA PRO A 199 9.81 -6.80 12.60
C PRO A 199 8.41 -6.22 12.43
N PHE A 200 8.13 -5.67 11.23
CA PHE A 200 6.79 -5.23 10.89
C PHE A 200 5.93 -6.44 10.51
N GLU A 201 4.97 -6.77 11.36
CA GLU A 201 4.01 -7.86 11.16
C GLU A 201 2.61 -7.23 10.93
N PRO A 202 2.20 -7.03 9.66
CA PRO A 202 0.98 -6.29 9.33
C PRO A 202 -0.29 -6.93 9.89
N GLU A 203 -0.28 -8.23 10.17
CA GLU A 203 -1.42 -8.97 10.71
C GLU A 203 -1.77 -8.58 12.16
N GLN A 204 -0.82 -8.01 12.89
CA GLN A 204 -1.04 -7.52 14.27
C GLN A 204 -1.83 -6.22 14.30
N TYR A 205 -1.85 -5.45 13.20
CA TYR A 205 -2.53 -4.16 13.13
C TYR A 205 -3.94 -4.33 12.58
N LYS A 206 -4.93 -4.23 13.46
CA LYS A 206 -6.36 -4.33 13.11
C LYS A 206 -7.02 -2.96 13.21
N ASP A 207 -8.02 -2.74 12.39
CA ASP A 207 -8.88 -1.55 12.47
C ASP A 207 -9.89 -1.71 13.62
N GLU A 208 -9.43 -1.40 14.83
CA GLU A 208 -10.26 -1.50 16.04
C GLU A 208 -11.48 -0.56 15.99
N TYR A 209 -11.37 0.58 15.33
CA TYR A 209 -12.50 1.48 15.17
C TYR A 209 -13.62 0.82 14.36
N ARG A 210 -13.26 0.17 13.27
CA ARG A 210 -14.20 -0.57 12.44
C ARG A 210 -14.85 -1.73 13.21
N GLU A 211 -14.10 -2.46 14.03
CA GLU A 211 -14.65 -3.53 14.88
C GLU A 211 -15.67 -2.96 15.87
N ARG A 212 -15.32 -1.85 16.56
CA ARG A 212 -16.24 -1.14 17.46
C ARG A 212 -17.48 -0.63 16.75
N LEU A 213 -17.33 -0.10 15.53
CA LEU A 213 -18.44 0.42 14.73
C LEU A 213 -19.39 -0.70 14.29
N LEU A 214 -18.87 -1.84 13.86
CA LEU A 214 -19.69 -3.02 13.53
C LEU A 214 -20.47 -3.51 14.74
N LYS A 215 -19.82 -3.61 15.90
CA LYS A 215 -20.48 -3.97 17.15
C LYS A 215 -21.59 -2.98 17.54
N ALA A 216 -21.32 -1.67 17.40
CA ALA A 216 -22.33 -0.66 17.68
C ALA A 216 -23.53 -0.73 16.72
N ILE A 217 -23.32 -1.11 15.46
CA ILE A 217 -24.40 -1.36 14.50
C ILE A 217 -25.23 -2.59 14.94
N GLU A 218 -24.58 -3.69 15.32
CA GLU A 218 -25.25 -4.89 15.83
C GLU A 218 -26.07 -4.61 17.10
N ASP A 219 -25.51 -3.86 18.05
CA ASP A 219 -26.20 -3.45 19.27
C ASP A 219 -27.43 -2.57 18.95
N LYS A 220 -27.34 -1.64 18.00
CA LYS A 220 -28.50 -0.85 17.53
C LYS A 220 -29.56 -1.71 16.84
N ILE A 221 -29.18 -2.67 16.03
CA ILE A 221 -30.12 -3.62 15.42
C ILE A 221 -30.86 -4.41 16.50
N ALA A 222 -30.17 -4.76 17.58
CA ALA A 222 -30.72 -5.49 18.74
C ALA A 222 -31.52 -4.57 19.71
N GLY A 223 -31.66 -3.25 19.41
CA GLY A 223 -32.37 -2.28 20.25
C GLY A 223 -31.63 -1.86 21.50
N LYS A 224 -30.31 -2.12 21.57
CA LYS A 224 -29.46 -1.70 22.71
C LYS A 224 -28.91 -0.30 22.49
N GLU A 225 -28.61 0.39 23.59
CA GLU A 225 -27.89 1.66 23.54
C GLU A 225 -26.38 1.44 23.31
N ILE A 226 -25.74 2.39 22.59
CA ILE A 226 -24.30 2.36 22.38
C ILE A 226 -23.61 2.88 23.62
N GLU A 227 -22.77 2.05 24.23
CA GLU A 227 -21.92 2.46 25.35
C GLU A 227 -20.68 3.19 24.81
N ALA A 228 -20.41 4.39 25.34
CA ALA A 228 -19.19 5.10 25.01
C ALA A 228 -17.97 4.35 25.60
N PRO A 229 -16.88 4.19 24.82
CA PRO A 229 -15.66 3.60 25.37
C PRO A 229 -15.11 4.51 26.49
N ALA A 230 -14.65 3.90 27.59
CA ALA A 230 -14.05 4.64 28.69
C ALA A 230 -12.81 5.39 28.23
N GLU A 231 -12.83 6.71 28.34
CA GLU A 231 -11.65 7.55 28.05
C GLU A 231 -10.56 7.28 29.09
N ARG A 232 -9.42 6.76 28.62
CA ARG A 232 -8.20 6.75 29.42
C ARG A 232 -7.55 8.11 29.35
N VAL A 233 -7.84 8.99 30.30
CA VAL A 233 -7.14 10.27 30.44
C VAL A 233 -5.73 10.00 30.97
N ASN A 234 -4.77 9.91 30.07
CA ASN A 234 -3.36 9.95 30.45
C ASN A 234 -3.01 11.39 30.85
N LYS A 235 -2.94 11.67 32.15
CA LYS A 235 -2.36 12.91 32.64
C LYS A 235 -0.87 12.86 32.33
N VAL A 236 -0.43 13.67 31.38
CA VAL A 236 0.98 13.84 31.07
C VAL A 236 1.60 14.61 32.24
N ALA A 237 2.33 13.89 33.10
CA ALA A 237 3.27 14.47 34.05
C ALA A 237 4.49 15.05 33.27
N ASP A 238 5.53 15.45 33.96
CA ASP A 238 6.76 15.91 33.33
C ASP A 238 7.26 14.90 32.28
N LEU A 239 7.91 15.40 31.21
CA LEU A 239 8.44 14.57 30.10
C LEU A 239 9.33 13.44 30.63
N MET A 240 10.18 13.73 31.61
CA MET A 240 11.08 12.74 32.19
C MET A 240 10.32 11.62 32.92
N ASP A 241 9.31 11.97 33.69
CA ASP A 241 8.46 11.01 34.39
C ASP A 241 7.71 10.12 33.40
N ALA A 242 7.15 10.71 32.33
CA ALA A 242 6.46 9.98 31.27
C ALA A 242 7.39 8.96 30.57
N LEU A 243 8.62 9.37 30.25
CA LEU A 243 9.64 8.50 29.63
C LEU A 243 10.03 7.34 30.56
N GLN A 244 10.23 7.61 31.86
CA GLN A 244 10.58 6.57 32.86
C GLN A 244 9.43 5.58 33.05
N MET A 245 8.19 6.04 33.15
CA MET A 245 7.02 5.17 33.25
C MET A 245 6.85 4.27 32.01
N THR A 246 7.08 4.84 30.82
CA THR A 246 7.04 4.08 29.56
C THR A 246 8.13 3.00 29.52
N LEU A 247 9.33 3.34 29.94
CA LEU A 247 10.44 2.38 30.00
C LEU A 247 10.13 1.20 30.95
N GLN A 248 9.55 1.47 32.12
CA GLN A 248 9.15 0.43 33.07
C GLN A 248 8.03 -0.45 32.52
N SER A 249 7.07 0.10 31.77
CA SER A 249 5.97 -0.66 31.17
C SER A 249 6.46 -1.54 30.03
N THR A 250 7.35 -1.03 29.16
CA THR A 250 7.91 -1.80 28.03
C THR A 250 8.86 -2.91 28.46
N ALA A 251 9.58 -2.74 29.58
CA ALA A 251 10.43 -3.78 30.16
C ALA A 251 9.62 -5.00 30.69
N LYS A 252 8.36 -4.80 31.05
CA LYS A 252 7.45 -5.87 31.54
C LYS A 252 6.74 -6.64 30.41
N THR A 253 6.70 -6.08 29.19
CA THR A 253 5.97 -6.65 28.04
C THR A 253 6.84 -7.45 27.07
N THR A 254 8.14 -7.65 27.34
CA THR A 254 8.98 -8.50 26.49
C THR A 254 8.51 -9.96 26.65
N PRO A 255 7.97 -10.63 25.62
CA PRO A 255 7.60 -12.03 25.73
C PRO A 255 8.88 -12.84 25.93
N ALA A 256 8.89 -13.65 26.99
CA ALA A 256 9.96 -14.62 27.24
C ALA A 256 10.18 -15.45 25.97
N LYS A 257 11.39 -15.41 25.40
CA LYS A 257 11.84 -16.31 24.34
C LYS A 257 11.44 -17.71 24.76
N SER A 258 10.54 -18.34 24.04
CA SER A 258 10.29 -19.76 24.12
C SER A 258 11.59 -20.47 23.79
N ALA A 259 12.26 -21.00 24.82
CA ALA A 259 13.38 -21.89 24.66
C ALA A 259 12.87 -23.13 23.91
N GLN A 260 13.22 -23.25 22.64
CA GLN A 260 13.13 -24.51 21.92
C GLN A 260 14.03 -25.51 22.63
N LYS A 261 13.42 -26.43 23.37
CA LYS A 261 14.06 -27.66 23.80
C LYS A 261 14.33 -28.50 22.55
N THR A 262 15.58 -28.57 22.15
CA THR A 262 16.10 -29.66 21.30
C THR A 262 15.95 -30.98 22.07
N PRO A 263 15.35 -32.02 21.49
CA PRO A 263 15.44 -33.34 22.11
C PRO A 263 16.87 -33.86 22.00
N ALA A 264 17.47 -34.18 23.13
CA ALA A 264 18.73 -34.89 23.21
C ALA A 264 18.55 -36.29 22.58
N ALA A 265 19.44 -36.62 21.63
CA ALA A 265 19.58 -37.96 21.11
C ALA A 265 20.19 -38.85 22.21
N GLU A 266 19.45 -39.80 22.70
CA GLU A 266 19.99 -40.90 23.49
C GLU A 266 20.84 -41.82 22.59
N ALA A 267 22.08 -41.95 22.96
CA ALA A 267 23.01 -42.92 22.38
C ALA A 267 22.69 -44.31 22.98
N ASP A 268 22.24 -45.20 22.14
CA ASP A 268 22.18 -46.63 22.50
C ASP A 268 23.32 -47.34 21.77
N THR A 269 24.22 -47.89 22.61
CA THR A 269 25.36 -48.73 22.25
C THR A 269 24.88 -50.14 22.06
N ASN A 270 24.87 -50.68 20.84
CA ASN A 270 25.11 -52.11 20.69
C ASN A 270 25.69 -52.45 19.32
N LYS A 271 26.93 -52.89 19.31
CA LYS A 271 27.65 -53.50 18.19
C LYS A 271 27.55 -55.01 18.33
N PRO A 272 27.41 -55.80 17.26
CA PRO A 272 28.61 -56.45 16.73
C PRO A 272 28.70 -56.53 15.20
N ALA A 273 29.94 -56.54 14.77
CA ALA A 273 30.43 -56.80 13.40
C ALA A 273 30.56 -58.35 13.17
N PRO A 274 31.17 -58.78 12.06
CA PRO A 274 30.83 -58.68 10.62
C PRO A 274 30.74 -60.07 9.96
N LYS A 275 30.19 -60.24 8.77
CA LYS A 275 30.55 -61.36 7.90
C LYS A 275 30.61 -60.95 6.43
N LYS A 276 31.78 -61.28 5.83
CA LYS A 276 32.19 -61.24 4.44
C LYS A 276 31.45 -62.31 3.65
N SER A 277 31.25 -62.03 2.38
CA SER A 277 31.39 -62.88 1.17
C SER A 277 30.30 -62.44 0.17
N GLY A 278 30.52 -62.27 -1.07
CA GLY A 278 31.49 -62.71 -2.02
C GLY A 278 31.00 -62.36 -3.42
N ALA A 279 31.93 -62.18 -4.27
CA ALA A 279 31.92 -61.80 -5.66
C ALA A 279 30.90 -62.51 -6.59
N LYS A 280 30.50 -61.80 -7.70
CA LYS A 280 30.66 -62.14 -9.14
C LYS A 280 29.75 -61.22 -9.96
N ARG A 281 30.33 -60.36 -10.82
CA ARG A 281 30.66 -60.55 -12.26
C ARG A 281 29.51 -60.98 -13.15
N ALA A 282 29.15 -60.12 -14.06
CA ALA A 282 29.06 -60.21 -15.52
C ALA A 282 28.05 -59.20 -16.03
N ALA A 283 28.37 -58.22 -16.80
CA ALA A 283 28.72 -58.19 -18.22
C ALA A 283 27.51 -58.27 -19.16
N ALA A 284 27.38 -57.19 -19.91
CA ALA A 284 27.11 -57.10 -21.35
C ALA A 284 25.65 -56.89 -21.84
N ARG A 285 25.54 -55.79 -22.60
CA ARG A 285 24.82 -55.62 -23.90
C ARG A 285 23.27 -55.68 -23.89
N ALA A 286 22.65 -54.61 -24.23
CA ALA A 286 22.26 -54.14 -25.56
C ALA A 286 21.84 -52.68 -25.47
#